data_0a479fcfe1d097124521a38b5dc95f29
#
_entry.id   0a479fcfe1d097124521a38b5dc95f29
#
_cell.length_a   1.000
_cell.length_b   1.000
_cell.length_c   1.000
_cell.angle_alpha   90.00
_cell.angle_beta   90.00
_cell.angle_gamma   90.00
#
_symmetry.space_group_name_H-M   'P 1'
#
loop_
_entity.id
_entity.type
_entity.pdbx_description
1 polymer ?
#
loop_
_entity_poly.entity_id
_entity_poly.type
_entity_poly.pdbx_seq_one_letter_code
_entity_poly.pdbx_strand_id
1 'polypeptide(L)'
;SGNVYSHFAPAYGLHRGGMQLLGTFLEGYVMSAYELPAWLDIRFIENALSRTAAPDKAELRDILDKSLALKSLTIQEATALMRVTDPEDIALMMKTADAVKQKAYGDRIVLTAPLHISNHCGSECLYCANRKSNTLIQRKYMTSPEMREAAGKLIRQGHKRIVLVSGQLPNADVEYLAEAISIMYTVFDGHGEVRRVNVNVGPLNADQYSVLLDADVGTVLIYQDTYHPDYYKAAHVAGPKSHYEKRLNAPEVALGAGVRDVGLGLLLGLAPWQFDVLATMLHVAHLNRLFGAGGHTVSMFRL
;
A
#
# COMPACT_ATOMS: atom_id res chain seq x y z
N SER A 1 -20.90 1.27 -27.59
CA SER A 1 -19.86 0.53 -26.87
C SER A 1 -18.57 1.35 -26.83
N GLY A 2 -18.59 2.44 -26.10
CA GLY A 2 -17.43 3.27 -25.83
C GLY A 2 -16.77 2.81 -24.53
N ASN A 3 -15.50 2.50 -24.61
CA ASN A 3 -14.70 1.96 -23.53
C ASN A 3 -14.41 3.08 -22.51
N VAL A 4 -15.19 3.17 -21.43
CA VAL A 4 -15.05 4.19 -20.36
C VAL A 4 -13.69 4.08 -19.63
N TYR A 5 -12.99 2.97 -19.80
CA TYR A 5 -11.63 2.75 -19.26
C TYR A 5 -10.51 3.41 -20.07
N SER A 6 -10.79 3.90 -21.31
CA SER A 6 -9.74 4.52 -22.14
C SER A 6 -9.24 5.87 -21.61
N HIS A 7 -9.92 6.49 -20.65
CA HIS A 7 -9.52 7.78 -20.06
C HIS A 7 -8.82 7.69 -18.71
N PHE A 8 -8.80 6.49 -18.10
CA PHE A 8 -8.13 6.22 -16.82
C PHE A 8 -7.23 4.98 -16.89
N ALA A 9 -6.59 4.73 -18.03
CA ALA A 9 -5.50 3.76 -18.05
C ALA A 9 -4.48 4.18 -16.98
N PRO A 10 -4.03 3.27 -16.10
CA PRO A 10 -2.93 3.58 -15.22
C PRO A 10 -1.74 3.91 -16.11
N ALA A 11 -1.40 5.18 -16.21
CA ALA A 11 -0.22 5.63 -16.92
C ALA A 11 1.02 5.26 -16.08
N TYR A 12 1.25 3.96 -15.91
CA TYR A 12 2.55 3.42 -15.52
C TYR A 12 3.47 3.39 -16.75
N GLY A 13 3.47 4.47 -17.50
CA GLY A 13 4.43 4.72 -18.55
C GLY A 13 5.71 5.28 -17.94
N LEU A 14 6.55 4.40 -17.43
CA LEU A 14 7.92 4.75 -17.08
C LEU A 14 8.69 5.00 -18.37
N HIS A 15 9.10 6.24 -18.59
CA HIS A 15 10.29 6.49 -19.41
C HIS A 15 11.47 5.75 -18.75
N ARG A 16 12.08 4.81 -19.48
CA ARG A 16 13.29 4.05 -19.05
C ARG A 16 14.43 4.92 -18.48
N GLY A 17 14.41 6.23 -18.72
CA GLY A 17 15.36 7.20 -18.17
C GLY A 17 15.16 7.55 -16.68
N GLY A 18 14.00 7.32 -16.08
CA GLY A 18 13.76 7.67 -14.67
C GLY A 18 14.42 6.72 -13.67
N MET A 19 14.54 5.44 -14.01
CA MET A 19 15.17 4.46 -13.12
C MET A 19 16.70 4.58 -13.08
N GLN A 20 17.34 4.98 -14.20
CA GLN A 20 18.79 5.21 -14.23
C GLN A 20 19.20 6.47 -13.44
N LEU A 21 18.31 7.48 -13.36
CA LEU A 21 18.55 8.69 -12.58
C LEU A 21 18.50 8.45 -11.06
N LEU A 22 17.64 7.55 -10.56
CA LEU A 22 17.58 7.22 -9.13
C LEU A 22 18.83 6.47 -8.64
N GLY A 23 19.41 5.61 -9.46
CA GLY A 23 20.63 4.86 -9.13
C GLY A 23 21.89 5.73 -9.02
N THR A 24 21.99 6.78 -9.84
CA THR A 24 23.16 7.69 -9.86
C THR A 24 23.10 8.82 -8.84
N PHE A 25 21.90 9.12 -8.28
CA PHE A 25 21.74 10.19 -7.29
C PHE A 25 22.16 9.79 -5.86
N LEU A 26 22.39 8.51 -5.59
CA LEU A 26 22.60 8.01 -4.22
C LEU A 26 24.05 7.74 -3.85
N GLU A 27 25.00 7.84 -4.81
CA GLU A 27 26.42 7.82 -4.50
C GLU A 27 26.85 9.15 -3.86
N GLY A 28 26.77 9.20 -2.54
CA GLY A 28 27.23 10.36 -1.75
C GLY A 28 26.20 11.02 -0.83
N TYR A 29 25.01 10.43 -0.68
CA TYR A 29 23.96 11.01 0.19
C TYR A 29 24.27 10.73 1.67
N VAL A 30 24.47 11.82 2.43
CA VAL A 30 24.53 11.79 3.90
C VAL A 30 23.12 11.50 4.41
N MET A 31 22.97 10.46 5.26
CA MET A 31 21.69 10.11 5.90
C MET A 31 20.97 11.36 6.40
N SER A 32 19.76 11.61 5.88
CA SER A 32 18.93 12.71 6.37
C SER A 32 18.51 12.38 7.80
N ALA A 33 18.69 13.32 8.72
CA ALA A 33 18.28 13.20 10.11
C ALA A 33 16.74 13.28 10.22
N TYR A 34 16.03 12.20 9.81
CA TYR A 34 14.65 12.00 10.21
C TYR A 34 14.64 11.41 11.63
N GLU A 35 13.76 11.89 12.49
CA GLU A 35 13.46 11.22 13.76
C GLU A 35 12.62 9.97 13.46
N LEU A 36 13.29 8.82 13.34
CA LEU A 36 12.63 7.57 13.07
C LEU A 36 11.99 7.02 14.35
N PRO A 37 10.79 6.44 14.26
CA PRO A 37 10.19 5.77 15.40
C PRO A 37 11.05 4.56 15.81
N ALA A 38 11.10 4.27 17.11
CA ALA A 38 11.95 3.21 17.66
C ALA A 38 11.74 1.82 17.06
N TRP A 39 10.56 1.57 16.45
CA TRP A 39 10.28 0.29 15.80
C TRP A 39 10.92 0.16 14.40
N LEU A 40 11.29 1.27 13.75
CA LEU A 40 11.96 1.28 12.45
C LEU A 40 13.47 1.50 12.64
N ASP A 41 14.17 0.46 13.04
CA ASP A 41 15.63 0.48 13.15
C ASP A 41 16.27 0.07 11.81
N ILE A 42 16.73 1.07 11.06
CA ILE A 42 17.38 0.88 9.76
C ILE A 42 18.63 0.02 9.90
N ARG A 43 19.46 0.29 10.93
CA ARG A 43 20.72 -0.46 11.14
C ARG A 43 20.45 -1.92 11.46
N PHE A 44 19.39 -2.21 12.19
CA PHE A 44 18.96 -3.58 12.45
C PHE A 44 18.59 -4.32 11.15
N ILE A 45 17.82 -3.67 10.27
CA ILE A 45 17.44 -4.24 8.97
C ILE A 45 18.68 -4.45 8.09
N GLU A 46 19.55 -3.45 7.96
CA GLU A 46 20.78 -3.53 7.16
C GLU A 46 21.73 -4.60 7.68
N ASN A 47 21.88 -4.72 9.00
CA ASN A 47 22.68 -5.78 9.62
C ASN A 47 22.08 -7.17 9.34
N ALA A 48 20.75 -7.31 9.42
CA ALA A 48 20.10 -8.58 9.05
C ALA A 48 20.37 -8.92 7.59
N LEU A 49 20.18 -7.96 6.68
CA LEU A 49 20.43 -8.14 5.25
C LEU A 49 21.89 -8.45 4.92
N SER A 50 22.86 -7.89 5.65
CA SER A 50 24.29 -8.11 5.35
C SER A 50 24.86 -9.39 5.97
N ARG A 51 24.32 -9.86 7.10
CA ARG A 51 24.91 -10.95 7.90
C ARG A 51 24.18 -12.29 7.78
N THR A 52 22.88 -12.29 7.37
CA THR A 52 22.12 -13.51 7.28
C THR A 52 22.46 -14.25 5.98
N ALA A 53 22.89 -15.49 6.09
CA ALA A 53 23.14 -16.39 4.97
C ALA A 53 21.85 -17.05 4.48
N ALA A 54 21.93 -17.72 3.33
CA ALA A 54 20.86 -18.64 2.93
C ALA A 54 20.75 -19.80 3.94
N PRO A 55 19.53 -20.26 4.25
CA PRO A 55 19.32 -21.36 5.19
C PRO A 55 19.82 -22.69 4.57
N ASP A 56 20.30 -23.59 5.39
CA ASP A 56 20.45 -24.99 4.96
C ASP A 56 19.08 -25.67 4.83
N LYS A 57 19.07 -26.94 4.33
CA LYS A 57 17.82 -27.68 4.08
C LYS A 57 17.01 -27.96 5.36
N ALA A 58 17.66 -28.11 6.51
CA ALA A 58 16.99 -28.35 7.79
C ALA A 58 16.38 -27.04 8.31
N GLU A 59 17.17 -25.97 8.36
CA GLU A 59 16.71 -24.64 8.76
C GLU A 59 15.56 -24.13 7.86
N LEU A 60 15.65 -24.36 6.53
CA LEU A 60 14.56 -24.02 5.61
C LEU A 60 13.26 -24.71 6.01
N ARG A 61 13.31 -26.03 6.29
CA ARG A 61 12.13 -26.79 6.70
C ARG A 61 11.54 -26.25 8.00
N ASP A 62 12.37 -25.96 9.00
CA ASP A 62 11.91 -25.41 10.28
C ASP A 62 11.19 -24.08 10.11
N ILE A 63 11.70 -23.19 9.25
CA ILE A 63 11.07 -21.92 8.93
C ILE A 63 9.72 -22.14 8.22
N LEU A 64 9.67 -23.06 7.27
CA LEU A 64 8.45 -23.37 6.54
C LEU A 64 7.40 -24.04 7.44
N ASP A 65 7.77 -24.95 8.32
CA ASP A 65 6.89 -25.59 9.31
C ASP A 65 6.32 -24.58 10.30
N LYS A 66 7.14 -23.60 10.72
CA LYS A 66 6.69 -22.47 11.53
C LYS A 66 5.64 -21.63 10.79
N SER A 67 5.83 -21.38 9.49
CA SER A 67 4.87 -20.69 8.64
C SER A 67 3.56 -21.48 8.51
N LEU A 68 3.64 -22.79 8.28
CA LEU A 68 2.47 -23.68 8.25
C LEU A 68 1.71 -23.72 9.58
N ALA A 69 2.40 -23.49 10.70
CA ALA A 69 1.77 -23.34 12.01
C ALA A 69 1.12 -21.95 12.22
N LEU A 70 1.11 -21.08 11.20
CA LEU A 70 0.63 -19.69 11.23
C LEU A 70 1.35 -18.84 12.29
N LYS A 71 2.60 -19.14 12.57
CA LYS A 71 3.44 -18.35 13.47
C LYS A 71 4.22 -17.31 12.67
N SER A 72 4.33 -16.10 13.23
CA SER A 72 5.09 -15.01 12.62
C SER A 72 6.57 -15.38 12.48
N LEU A 73 7.15 -15.07 11.34
CA LEU A 73 8.59 -15.17 11.11
C LEU A 73 9.32 -14.01 11.78
N THR A 74 10.54 -14.28 12.23
CA THR A 74 11.48 -13.23 12.66
C THR A 74 12.07 -12.52 11.44
N ILE A 75 12.71 -11.38 11.67
CA ILE A 75 13.44 -10.66 10.61
C ILE A 75 14.56 -11.54 10.03
N GLN A 76 15.27 -12.30 10.87
CA GLN A 76 16.34 -13.20 10.44
C GLN A 76 15.80 -14.33 9.57
N GLU A 77 14.73 -15.01 9.98
CA GLU A 77 14.08 -16.06 9.18
C GLU A 77 13.57 -15.53 7.84
N ALA A 78 12.92 -14.37 7.83
CA ALA A 78 12.48 -13.74 6.59
C ALA A 78 13.66 -13.37 5.68
N THR A 79 14.75 -12.86 6.26
CA THR A 79 15.96 -12.54 5.50
C THR A 79 16.63 -13.80 4.94
N ALA A 80 16.67 -14.91 5.71
CA ALA A 80 17.18 -16.19 5.24
C ALA A 80 16.39 -16.69 4.03
N LEU A 81 15.05 -16.65 4.07
CA LEU A 81 14.20 -17.00 2.92
C LEU A 81 14.48 -16.14 1.69
N MET A 82 14.79 -14.85 1.85
CA MET A 82 15.14 -13.95 0.73
C MET A 82 16.49 -14.31 0.06
N ARG A 83 17.30 -15.16 0.69
CA ARG A 83 18.59 -15.65 0.15
C ARG A 83 18.49 -16.99 -0.57
N VAL A 84 17.34 -17.63 -0.53
CA VAL A 84 17.13 -18.88 -1.25
C VAL A 84 17.15 -18.63 -2.75
N THR A 85 18.01 -19.36 -3.46
CA THR A 85 18.15 -19.28 -4.92
C THR A 85 17.93 -20.62 -5.63
N ASP A 86 17.97 -21.71 -4.90
CA ASP A 86 17.71 -23.05 -5.44
C ASP A 86 16.26 -23.17 -5.93
N PRO A 87 16.01 -23.56 -7.19
CA PRO A 87 14.67 -23.64 -7.75
C PRO A 87 13.73 -24.61 -7.03
N GLU A 88 14.25 -25.73 -6.48
CA GLU A 88 13.44 -26.71 -5.76
C GLU A 88 13.00 -26.12 -4.41
N ASP A 89 13.88 -25.42 -3.72
CA ASP A 89 13.58 -24.72 -2.47
C ASP A 89 12.57 -23.58 -2.69
N ILE A 90 12.73 -22.81 -3.76
CA ILE A 90 11.76 -21.79 -4.15
C ILE A 90 10.39 -22.41 -4.41
N ALA A 91 10.33 -23.54 -5.13
CA ALA A 91 9.09 -24.25 -5.37
C ALA A 91 8.45 -24.76 -4.07
N LEU A 92 9.26 -25.24 -3.11
CA LEU A 92 8.80 -25.64 -1.79
C LEU A 92 8.24 -24.45 -1.00
N MET A 93 8.91 -23.29 -1.03
CA MET A 93 8.42 -22.04 -0.43
C MET A 93 7.07 -21.62 -1.02
N MET A 94 6.93 -21.67 -2.34
CA MET A 94 5.67 -21.31 -3.03
C MET A 94 4.53 -22.27 -2.62
N LYS A 95 4.80 -23.57 -2.58
CA LYS A 95 3.83 -24.57 -2.12
C LYS A 95 3.42 -24.34 -0.67
N THR A 96 4.38 -24.00 0.19
CA THR A 96 4.12 -23.68 1.59
C THR A 96 3.27 -22.41 1.73
N ALA A 97 3.57 -21.36 0.95
CA ALA A 97 2.78 -20.13 0.94
C ALA A 97 1.32 -20.38 0.51
N ASP A 98 1.09 -21.25 -0.49
CA ASP A 98 -0.25 -21.65 -0.88
C ASP A 98 -0.97 -22.39 0.26
N ALA A 99 -0.30 -23.34 0.93
CA ALA A 99 -0.86 -24.07 2.07
C ALA A 99 -1.18 -23.14 3.26
N VAL A 100 -0.34 -22.12 3.53
CA VAL A 100 -0.61 -21.09 4.54
C VAL A 100 -1.85 -20.29 4.15
N LYS A 101 -1.96 -19.87 2.88
CA LYS A 101 -3.15 -19.15 2.36
C LYS A 101 -4.40 -20.01 2.50
N GLN A 102 -4.34 -21.27 2.11
CA GLN A 102 -5.46 -22.19 2.24
C GLN A 102 -5.90 -22.40 3.70
N LYS A 103 -4.93 -22.52 4.60
CA LYS A 103 -5.22 -22.67 6.04
C LYS A 103 -5.83 -21.41 6.65
N ALA A 104 -5.38 -20.22 6.24
CA ALA A 104 -5.85 -18.95 6.79
C ALA A 104 -7.18 -18.48 6.17
N TYR A 105 -7.38 -18.65 4.87
CA TYR A 105 -8.47 -18.05 4.11
C TYR A 105 -9.33 -19.06 3.33
N GLY A 106 -8.91 -20.30 3.24
CA GLY A 106 -9.55 -21.32 2.38
C GLY A 106 -9.51 -20.90 0.91
N ASP A 107 -10.55 -21.30 0.16
CA ASP A 107 -10.66 -21.01 -1.29
C ASP A 107 -11.15 -19.59 -1.60
N ARG A 108 -11.31 -18.77 -0.59
CA ARG A 108 -11.83 -17.40 -0.80
C ARG A 108 -10.83 -16.53 -1.56
N ILE A 109 -11.36 -15.89 -2.61
CA ILE A 109 -10.69 -14.81 -3.33
C ILE A 109 -11.51 -13.54 -3.12
N VAL A 110 -10.84 -12.46 -2.75
CA VAL A 110 -11.49 -11.16 -2.59
C VAL A 110 -11.27 -10.34 -3.85
N LEU A 111 -12.34 -10.11 -4.59
CA LEU A 111 -12.32 -9.21 -5.76
C LEU A 111 -12.57 -7.79 -5.27
N THR A 112 -11.63 -6.90 -5.57
CA THR A 112 -11.72 -5.48 -5.25
C THR A 112 -11.43 -4.66 -6.50
N ALA A 113 -12.26 -3.66 -6.79
CA ALA A 113 -12.08 -2.77 -7.91
C ALA A 113 -11.60 -1.38 -7.43
N PRO A 114 -10.50 -0.83 -7.96
CA PRO A 114 -10.16 0.56 -7.74
C PRO A 114 -11.06 1.49 -8.56
N LEU A 115 -11.55 2.55 -7.94
CA LEU A 115 -12.26 3.64 -8.60
C LEU A 115 -11.53 4.95 -8.30
N HIS A 116 -10.90 5.51 -9.33
CA HIS A 116 -10.22 6.79 -9.22
C HIS A 116 -11.24 7.93 -9.28
N ILE A 117 -11.57 8.51 -8.11
CA ILE A 117 -12.56 9.59 -8.02
C ILE A 117 -11.97 10.96 -8.30
N SER A 118 -10.64 11.11 -8.16
CA SER A 118 -9.90 12.32 -8.53
C SER A 118 -8.46 12.01 -8.87
N ASN A 119 -7.92 12.74 -9.87
CA ASN A 119 -6.50 12.74 -10.22
C ASN A 119 -5.81 14.07 -9.87
N HIS A 120 -6.48 14.96 -9.13
CA HIS A 120 -5.84 16.12 -8.54
C HIS A 120 -4.87 15.69 -7.43
N CYS A 121 -3.65 16.20 -7.46
CA CYS A 121 -2.63 15.89 -6.46
C CYS A 121 -1.73 17.10 -6.22
N GLY A 122 -1.41 17.37 -4.96
CA GLY A 122 -0.48 18.43 -4.56
C GLY A 122 0.98 17.99 -4.46
N SER A 123 1.27 16.69 -4.69
CA SER A 123 2.61 16.10 -4.49
C SER A 123 3.39 15.99 -5.79
N GLU A 124 4.73 16.00 -5.66
CA GLU A 124 5.69 15.76 -6.73
C GLU A 124 6.40 14.42 -6.51
N CYS A 125 5.71 13.33 -6.84
CA CYS A 125 6.31 12.00 -6.84
C CYS A 125 6.85 11.70 -8.23
N LEU A 126 8.16 11.45 -8.36
CA LEU A 126 8.83 11.34 -9.67
C LEU A 126 8.28 10.21 -10.56
N TYR A 127 7.75 9.17 -9.96
CA TYR A 127 7.17 8.00 -10.64
C TYR A 127 5.69 8.16 -11.00
N CYS A 128 5.00 9.20 -10.49
CA CYS A 128 3.55 9.28 -10.55
C CYS A 128 3.06 10.18 -11.68
N ALA A 129 2.15 9.67 -12.52
CA ALA A 129 1.53 10.47 -13.57
C ALA A 129 0.67 11.62 -12.99
N ASN A 130 0.12 11.46 -11.77
CA ASN A 130 -0.70 12.47 -11.11
C ASN A 130 0.12 13.55 -10.38
N ARG A 131 1.47 13.56 -10.48
CA ARG A 131 2.28 14.61 -9.85
C ARG A 131 1.84 16.01 -10.29
N LYS A 132 1.96 16.98 -9.39
CA LYS A 132 1.43 18.32 -9.58
C LYS A 132 1.95 19.02 -10.87
N SER A 133 3.23 18.82 -11.19
CA SER A 133 3.88 19.42 -12.37
C SER A 133 3.50 18.78 -13.70
N ASN A 134 2.82 17.63 -13.71
CA ASN A 134 2.41 17.00 -14.97
C ASN A 134 1.19 17.72 -15.57
N THR A 135 1.44 18.57 -16.56
CA THR A 135 0.43 19.33 -17.30
C THR A 135 -0.17 18.57 -18.49
N LEU A 136 0.33 17.37 -18.80
CA LEU A 136 -0.13 16.56 -19.93
C LEU A 136 -1.43 15.81 -19.64
N ILE A 137 -1.85 15.75 -18.37
CA ILE A 137 -3.07 15.07 -17.97
C ILE A 137 -4.19 16.07 -17.67
N GLN A 138 -5.39 15.75 -18.12
CA GLN A 138 -6.57 16.52 -17.73
C GLN A 138 -6.93 16.21 -16.28
N ARG A 139 -6.99 17.23 -15.43
CA ARG A 139 -7.40 17.10 -14.04
C ARG A 139 -8.91 17.02 -13.91
N LYS A 140 -9.38 16.11 -13.07
CA LYS A 140 -10.81 15.86 -12.88
C LYS A 140 -11.13 15.39 -11.47
N TYR A 141 -12.26 15.88 -10.95
CA TYR A 141 -13.05 15.26 -9.89
C TYR A 141 -14.24 14.57 -10.54
N MET A 142 -14.57 13.34 -10.10
CA MET A 142 -15.81 12.71 -10.51
C MET A 142 -16.99 13.40 -9.83
N THR A 143 -18.04 13.64 -10.58
CA THR A 143 -19.32 14.09 -10.05
C THR A 143 -20.10 12.94 -9.44
N SER A 144 -21.09 13.23 -8.56
CA SER A 144 -21.93 12.22 -7.93
C SER A 144 -22.67 11.34 -8.96
N PRO A 145 -23.21 11.85 -10.09
CA PRO A 145 -23.77 11.01 -11.16
C PRO A 145 -22.75 10.07 -11.80
N GLU A 146 -21.53 10.55 -12.08
CA GLU A 146 -20.47 9.71 -12.66
C GLU A 146 -20.02 8.60 -11.69
N MET A 147 -19.95 8.90 -10.39
CA MET A 147 -19.66 7.91 -9.35
C MET A 147 -20.73 6.82 -9.31
N ARG A 148 -22.03 7.18 -9.36
CA ARG A 148 -23.14 6.22 -9.40
C ARG A 148 -23.09 5.33 -10.64
N GLU A 149 -22.83 5.92 -11.80
CA GLU A 149 -22.71 5.17 -13.05
C GLU A 149 -21.53 4.17 -13.00
N ALA A 150 -20.38 4.63 -12.49
CA ALA A 150 -19.19 3.78 -12.34
C ALA A 150 -19.45 2.63 -11.36
N ALA A 151 -20.07 2.90 -10.20
CA ALA A 151 -20.42 1.89 -9.22
C ALA A 151 -21.38 0.83 -9.81
N GLY A 152 -22.41 1.24 -10.55
CA GLY A 152 -23.32 0.32 -11.24
C GLY A 152 -22.59 -0.59 -12.23
N LYS A 153 -21.65 -0.04 -13.02
CA LYS A 153 -20.81 -0.85 -13.93
C LYS A 153 -19.97 -1.89 -13.16
N LEU A 154 -19.36 -1.50 -12.05
CA LEU A 154 -18.56 -2.41 -11.21
C LEU A 154 -19.42 -3.51 -10.58
N ILE A 155 -20.63 -3.18 -10.12
CA ILE A 155 -21.57 -4.14 -9.55
C ILE A 155 -21.96 -5.19 -10.60
N ARG A 156 -22.27 -4.78 -11.84
CA ARG A 156 -22.58 -5.69 -12.96
C ARG A 156 -21.42 -6.62 -13.31
N GLN A 157 -20.18 -6.18 -13.10
CA GLN A 157 -18.98 -7.01 -13.25
C GLN A 157 -18.72 -7.95 -12.07
N GLY A 158 -19.55 -7.92 -11.04
CA GLY A 158 -19.46 -8.78 -9.86
C GLY A 158 -18.67 -8.20 -8.69
N HIS A 159 -18.15 -6.96 -8.80
CA HIS A 159 -17.40 -6.33 -7.72
C HIS A 159 -18.33 -5.88 -6.60
N LYS A 160 -18.07 -6.34 -5.38
CA LYS A 160 -18.79 -5.97 -4.15
C LYS A 160 -17.92 -5.16 -3.18
N ARG A 161 -16.65 -5.03 -3.50
CA ARG A 161 -15.70 -4.18 -2.77
C ARG A 161 -15.08 -3.18 -3.74
N ILE A 162 -15.08 -1.91 -3.34
CA ILE A 162 -14.52 -0.81 -4.13
C ILE A 162 -13.44 -0.15 -3.27
N VAL A 163 -12.32 0.20 -3.90
CA VAL A 163 -11.31 1.10 -3.31
C VAL A 163 -11.43 2.44 -4.02
N LEU A 164 -11.88 3.46 -3.30
CA LEU A 164 -11.84 4.83 -3.80
C LEU A 164 -10.41 5.34 -3.73
N VAL A 165 -9.93 5.82 -4.85
CA VAL A 165 -8.55 6.33 -4.99
C VAL A 165 -8.60 7.79 -5.37
N SER A 166 -7.85 8.62 -4.65
CA SER A 166 -7.64 10.03 -5.00
C SER A 166 -6.17 10.39 -4.94
N GLY A 167 -5.79 11.44 -5.65
CA GLY A 167 -4.51 12.08 -5.41
C GLY A 167 -4.49 12.72 -4.01
N GLN A 168 -3.30 13.01 -3.51
CA GLN A 168 -3.14 13.66 -2.22
C GLN A 168 -3.35 15.17 -2.37
N LEU A 169 -4.53 15.64 -1.98
CA LEU A 169 -4.89 17.04 -2.01
C LEU A 169 -4.23 17.82 -0.85
N PRO A 170 -3.88 19.08 -1.03
CA PRO A 170 -3.28 19.92 0.02
C PRO A 170 -4.18 20.04 1.26
N ASN A 171 -5.48 20.20 1.02
CA ASN A 171 -6.52 20.25 2.05
C ASN A 171 -7.37 19.00 1.84
N ALA A 172 -6.97 17.87 2.40
CA ALA A 172 -7.70 16.62 2.21
C ALA A 172 -9.21 16.89 2.27
N ASP A 173 -9.86 16.87 1.09
CA ASP A 173 -11.29 17.11 0.96
C ASP A 173 -12.02 15.87 1.48
N VAL A 174 -12.10 15.81 2.81
CA VAL A 174 -12.64 14.65 3.52
C VAL A 174 -14.15 14.54 3.32
N GLU A 175 -14.84 15.67 3.16
CA GLU A 175 -16.27 15.71 2.87
C GLU A 175 -16.56 15.10 1.50
N TYR A 176 -15.76 15.40 0.48
CA TYR A 176 -15.89 14.77 -0.83
C TYR A 176 -15.64 13.25 -0.77
N LEU A 177 -14.67 12.81 0.05
CA LEU A 177 -14.43 11.38 0.26
C LEU A 177 -15.61 10.70 0.98
N ALA A 178 -16.16 11.34 2.02
CA ALA A 178 -17.30 10.83 2.77
C ALA A 178 -18.56 10.76 1.88
N GLU A 179 -18.81 11.81 1.07
CA GLU A 179 -19.88 11.78 0.07
C GLU A 179 -19.68 10.65 -0.93
N ALA A 180 -18.46 10.46 -1.46
CA ALA A 180 -18.16 9.38 -2.39
C ALA A 180 -18.42 8.01 -1.77
N ILE A 181 -18.02 7.78 -0.51
CA ILE A 181 -18.30 6.53 0.22
C ILE A 181 -19.81 6.30 0.31
N SER A 182 -20.55 7.32 0.76
CA SER A 182 -22.02 7.26 0.92
C SER A 182 -22.70 6.96 -0.42
N ILE A 183 -22.27 7.59 -1.51
CA ILE A 183 -22.78 7.32 -2.86
C ILE A 183 -22.60 5.85 -3.22
N MET A 184 -21.42 5.27 -2.99
CA MET A 184 -21.15 3.86 -3.33
C MET A 184 -22.15 2.91 -2.65
N TYR A 185 -22.47 3.14 -1.38
CA TYR A 185 -23.40 2.30 -0.62
C TYR A 185 -24.88 2.47 -1.03
N THR A 186 -25.23 3.56 -1.72
CA THR A 186 -26.61 3.78 -2.20
C THR A 186 -26.89 3.20 -3.59
N VAL A 187 -25.86 2.71 -4.29
CA VAL A 187 -26.04 2.16 -5.64
C VAL A 187 -26.46 0.70 -5.54
N PHE A 188 -27.63 0.43 -6.08
CA PHE A 188 -28.16 -0.92 -6.31
C PHE A 188 -28.28 -1.16 -7.82
N ASP A 189 -27.86 -2.33 -8.24
CA ASP A 189 -28.09 -2.85 -9.59
C ASP A 189 -28.67 -4.27 -9.44
N GLY A 190 -29.43 -4.77 -10.43
CA GLY A 190 -30.03 -6.10 -10.38
C GLY A 190 -29.06 -7.25 -10.04
N HIS A 191 -27.74 -6.98 -10.12
CA HIS A 191 -26.65 -7.88 -9.74
C HIS A 191 -26.21 -7.69 -8.27
N GLY A 192 -26.82 -6.78 -7.51
CA GLY A 192 -26.59 -6.52 -6.09
C GLY A 192 -26.11 -5.12 -5.78
N GLU A 193 -25.33 -4.99 -4.72
CA GLU A 193 -24.89 -3.73 -4.12
C GLU A 193 -23.43 -3.78 -3.73
N VAL A 194 -22.81 -2.62 -3.47
CA VAL A 194 -21.49 -2.51 -2.84
C VAL A 194 -21.59 -2.87 -1.37
N ARG A 195 -20.75 -3.77 -0.87
CA ARG A 195 -20.76 -4.24 0.52
C ARG A 195 -19.63 -3.66 1.37
N ARG A 196 -18.58 -3.14 0.73
CA ARG A 196 -17.46 -2.53 1.44
C ARG A 196 -16.77 -1.50 0.55
N VAL A 197 -16.62 -0.30 1.09
CA VAL A 197 -15.87 0.79 0.46
C VAL A 197 -14.60 1.04 1.24
N ASN A 198 -13.47 0.81 0.61
CA ASN A 198 -12.16 1.15 1.13
C ASN A 198 -11.70 2.47 0.50
N VAL A 199 -10.75 3.14 1.13
CA VAL A 199 -10.17 4.37 0.58
C VAL A 199 -8.64 4.27 0.51
N ASN A 200 -8.06 4.76 -0.56
CA ASN A 200 -6.61 4.97 -0.67
C ASN A 200 -6.35 6.47 -0.75
N VAL A 201 -5.90 7.02 0.36
CA VAL A 201 -5.78 8.47 0.55
C VAL A 201 -4.44 8.84 1.20
N GLY A 202 -4.15 10.13 1.26
CA GLY A 202 -3.04 10.65 2.05
C GLY A 202 -3.29 10.56 3.56
N PRO A 203 -2.26 10.87 4.39
CA PRO A 203 -2.43 10.98 5.83
C PRO A 203 -3.49 12.02 6.20
N LEU A 204 -4.42 11.63 7.05
CA LEU A 204 -5.47 12.46 7.63
C LEU A 204 -5.18 12.66 9.12
N ASN A 205 -5.85 13.62 9.75
CA ASN A 205 -5.88 13.77 11.20
C ASN A 205 -7.06 12.99 11.82
N ALA A 206 -7.15 12.96 13.14
CA ALA A 206 -8.18 12.19 13.86
C ALA A 206 -9.60 12.65 13.51
N ASP A 207 -9.84 13.96 13.45
CA ASP A 207 -11.16 14.51 13.12
C ASP A 207 -11.59 14.12 11.70
N GLN A 208 -10.66 14.16 10.75
CA GLN A 208 -10.91 13.75 9.37
C GLN A 208 -11.21 12.25 9.26
N TYR A 209 -10.53 11.40 10.06
CA TYR A 209 -10.88 9.99 10.12
C TYR A 209 -12.27 9.77 10.72
N SER A 210 -12.69 10.58 11.71
CA SER A 210 -14.05 10.52 12.25
C SER A 210 -15.11 10.74 11.18
N VAL A 211 -14.92 11.73 10.30
CA VAL A 211 -15.83 11.98 9.16
C VAL A 211 -15.93 10.76 8.23
N LEU A 212 -14.82 10.07 7.96
CA LEU A 212 -14.84 8.85 7.14
C LEU A 212 -15.51 7.66 7.88
N LEU A 213 -15.36 7.59 9.20
CA LEU A 213 -16.03 6.57 10.02
C LEU A 213 -17.55 6.75 10.01
N ASP A 214 -18.05 8.00 10.10
CA ASP A 214 -19.46 8.32 9.99
C ASP A 214 -20.05 7.94 8.62
N ALA A 215 -19.22 7.92 7.57
CA ALA A 215 -19.58 7.45 6.24
C ALA A 215 -19.43 5.91 6.06
N ASP A 216 -19.13 5.15 7.11
CA ASP A 216 -18.91 3.70 7.10
C ASP A 216 -17.73 3.27 6.22
N VAL A 217 -16.59 3.96 6.32
CA VAL A 217 -15.36 3.55 5.65
C VAL A 217 -14.94 2.14 6.08
N GLY A 218 -14.54 1.34 5.12
CA GLY A 218 -14.01 0.00 5.37
C GLY A 218 -12.53 0.02 5.81
N THR A 219 -11.62 -0.29 4.89
CA THR A 219 -10.17 -0.22 5.13
C THR A 219 -9.63 1.13 4.64
N VAL A 220 -8.79 1.76 5.44
CA VAL A 220 -8.00 2.94 5.02
C VAL A 220 -6.63 2.46 4.56
N LEU A 221 -6.34 2.61 3.27
CA LEU A 221 -5.09 2.19 2.66
C LEU A 221 -4.11 3.38 2.62
N ILE A 222 -2.99 3.25 3.33
CA ILE A 222 -1.96 4.28 3.41
C ILE A 222 -0.64 3.67 2.92
N TYR A 223 -0.30 3.95 1.67
CA TYR A 223 0.88 3.38 1.05
C TYR A 223 2.11 4.21 1.36
N GLN A 224 3.08 3.60 2.03
CA GLN A 224 4.38 4.18 2.34
C GLN A 224 5.24 4.28 1.08
N ASP A 225 5.05 3.37 0.14
CA ASP A 225 5.80 3.13 -1.10
C ASP A 225 7.22 2.62 -0.85
N THR A 226 8.03 3.31 -0.05
CA THR A 226 9.30 2.79 0.50
C THR A 226 9.51 3.28 1.94
N TYR A 227 10.05 2.42 2.76
CA TYR A 227 10.43 2.74 4.14
C TYR A 227 11.84 3.31 4.26
N HIS A 228 12.66 3.19 3.21
CA HIS A 228 14.02 3.71 3.25
C HIS A 228 14.01 5.24 3.09
N PRO A 229 14.49 6.02 4.11
CA PRO A 229 14.34 7.46 4.13
C PRO A 229 14.95 8.18 2.94
N ASP A 230 16.15 7.77 2.52
CA ASP A 230 16.87 8.44 1.43
C ASP A 230 16.19 8.21 0.08
N TYR A 231 15.77 6.97 -0.19
CA TYR A 231 15.00 6.66 -1.41
C TYR A 231 13.62 7.33 -1.39
N TYR A 232 12.99 7.40 -0.21
CA TYR A 232 11.73 8.13 -0.06
C TYR A 232 11.88 9.60 -0.41
N LYS A 233 12.90 10.28 0.16
CA LYS A 233 13.21 11.68 -0.09
C LYS A 233 13.52 11.94 -1.57
N ALA A 234 14.30 11.05 -2.20
CA ALA A 234 14.65 11.15 -3.61
C ALA A 234 13.42 11.01 -4.54
N ALA A 235 12.45 10.18 -4.17
CA ALA A 235 11.25 9.91 -4.98
C ALA A 235 10.12 10.91 -4.76
N HIS A 236 10.01 11.52 -3.57
CA HIS A 236 8.91 12.41 -3.15
C HIS A 236 9.42 13.82 -2.89
N VAL A 237 9.78 14.53 -3.95
CA VAL A 237 10.58 15.75 -3.89
C VAL A 237 9.85 16.98 -3.33
N ALA A 238 8.51 17.01 -3.40
CA ALA A 238 7.73 18.14 -2.86
C ALA A 238 6.25 17.77 -2.62
N GLY A 239 5.56 18.67 -1.89
CA GLY A 239 4.14 18.58 -1.60
C GLY A 239 3.83 17.66 -0.41
N PRO A 240 2.54 17.38 -0.15
CA PRO A 240 2.12 16.65 1.07
C PRO A 240 2.79 15.29 1.25
N LYS A 241 3.12 14.58 0.17
CA LYS A 241 3.74 13.26 0.24
C LYS A 241 5.24 13.32 0.57
N SER A 242 5.89 14.47 0.50
CA SER A 242 7.30 14.61 0.91
C SER A 242 7.50 14.52 2.44
N HIS A 243 6.43 14.63 3.22
CA HIS A 243 6.49 14.51 4.68
C HIS A 243 6.55 13.04 5.11
N TYR A 244 7.75 12.48 5.13
CA TYR A 244 8.03 11.07 5.43
C TYR A 244 7.41 10.59 6.74
N GLU A 245 7.71 11.28 7.85
CA GLU A 245 7.26 10.92 9.20
C GLU A 245 5.74 10.96 9.33
N LYS A 246 5.09 12.00 8.77
CA LYS A 246 3.64 12.12 8.78
C LYS A 246 2.98 10.92 8.09
N ARG A 247 3.57 10.44 6.99
CA ARG A 247 3.03 9.28 6.28
C ARG A 247 3.32 7.98 7.02
N LEU A 248 4.51 7.84 7.59
CA LEU A 248 4.92 6.67 8.36
C LEU A 248 3.99 6.44 9.57
N ASN A 249 3.62 7.52 10.26
CA ASN A 249 2.77 7.46 11.44
C ASN A 249 1.25 7.44 11.12
N ALA A 250 0.85 7.67 9.88
CA ALA A 250 -0.56 7.80 9.52
C ALA A 250 -1.41 6.54 9.80
N PRO A 251 -0.93 5.29 9.63
CA PRO A 251 -1.68 4.10 10.04
C PRO A 251 -1.98 4.07 11.54
N GLU A 252 -1.03 4.47 12.38
CA GLU A 252 -1.20 4.56 13.84
C GLU A 252 -2.25 5.62 14.20
N VAL A 253 -2.19 6.81 13.56
CA VAL A 253 -3.19 7.86 13.76
C VAL A 253 -4.59 7.39 13.35
N ALA A 254 -4.70 6.66 12.23
CA ALA A 254 -5.98 6.13 11.75
C ALA A 254 -6.59 5.12 12.75
N LEU A 255 -5.78 4.16 13.21
CA LEU A 255 -6.21 3.17 14.21
C LEU A 255 -6.57 3.83 15.54
N GLY A 256 -5.76 4.81 16.00
CA GLY A 256 -6.03 5.59 17.21
C GLY A 256 -7.31 6.41 17.13
N ALA A 257 -7.72 6.84 15.93
CA ALA A 257 -8.99 7.52 15.68
C ALA A 257 -10.19 6.58 15.58
N GLY A 258 -9.98 5.25 15.69
CA GLY A 258 -11.06 4.26 15.66
C GLY A 258 -11.27 3.58 14.31
N VAL A 259 -10.46 3.85 13.30
CA VAL A 259 -10.47 3.08 12.05
C VAL A 259 -10.15 1.62 12.39
N ARG A 260 -11.04 0.70 11.98
CA ARG A 260 -10.94 -0.72 12.36
C ARG A 260 -9.87 -1.49 11.58
N ASP A 261 -9.49 -0.98 10.42
CA ASP A 261 -8.67 -1.73 9.48
C ASP A 261 -7.84 -0.78 8.61
N VAL A 262 -6.54 -0.93 8.64
CA VAL A 262 -5.60 -0.19 7.80
C VAL A 262 -4.87 -1.13 6.85
N GLY A 263 -4.56 -0.62 5.66
CA GLY A 263 -3.73 -1.32 4.69
C GLY A 263 -2.43 -0.57 4.45
N LEU A 264 -1.33 -1.30 4.47
CA LEU A 264 0.00 -0.80 4.13
C LEU A 264 0.31 -1.09 2.67
N GLY A 265 1.27 -0.38 2.09
CA GLY A 265 1.66 -0.65 0.71
C GLY A 265 3.08 -0.22 0.37
N LEU A 266 3.68 -1.04 -0.49
CA LEU A 266 5.02 -0.86 -1.06
C LEU A 266 4.93 -0.65 -2.57
N LEU A 267 5.87 0.13 -3.10
CA LEU A 267 6.13 0.26 -4.52
C LEU A 267 7.53 -0.28 -4.80
N LEU A 268 7.61 -1.58 -5.05
CA LEU A 268 8.86 -2.30 -5.28
C LEU A 268 9.57 -1.76 -6.51
N GLY A 269 10.83 -1.41 -6.36
CA GLY A 269 11.66 -0.76 -7.39
C GLY A 269 12.06 0.67 -7.04
N LEU A 270 11.46 1.27 -5.99
CA LEU A 270 11.92 2.57 -5.47
C LEU A 270 13.21 2.41 -4.65
N ALA A 271 13.28 1.39 -3.80
CA ALA A 271 14.41 1.05 -2.96
C ALA A 271 14.71 -0.46 -3.08
N PRO A 272 15.80 -0.97 -2.46
CA PRO A 272 16.02 -2.40 -2.33
C PRO A 272 14.81 -3.09 -1.69
N TRP A 273 14.13 -3.94 -2.44
CA TRP A 273 12.83 -4.52 -2.03
C TRP A 273 12.91 -5.32 -0.73
N GLN A 274 14.06 -5.95 -0.46
CA GLN A 274 14.29 -6.71 0.76
C GLN A 274 14.18 -5.82 1.99
N PHE A 275 14.75 -4.62 1.94
CA PHE A 275 14.65 -3.63 3.01
C PHE A 275 13.18 -3.27 3.28
N ASP A 276 12.44 -2.94 2.23
CA ASP A 276 11.05 -2.51 2.34
C ASP A 276 10.14 -3.62 2.89
N VAL A 277 10.37 -4.87 2.50
CA VAL A 277 9.60 -6.02 3.03
C VAL A 277 9.87 -6.20 4.53
N LEU A 278 11.14 -6.17 4.97
CA LEU A 278 11.47 -6.30 6.39
C LEU A 278 10.94 -5.12 7.22
N ALA A 279 11.04 -3.90 6.71
CA ALA A 279 10.46 -2.72 7.35
C ALA A 279 8.93 -2.82 7.46
N THR A 280 8.26 -3.35 6.45
CA THR A 280 6.80 -3.61 6.50
C THR A 280 6.46 -4.62 7.60
N MET A 281 7.25 -5.69 7.74
CA MET A 281 7.05 -6.67 8.82
C MET A 281 7.16 -6.01 10.21
N LEU A 282 8.16 -5.14 10.40
CA LEU A 282 8.32 -4.38 11.65
C LEU A 282 7.12 -3.44 11.88
N HIS A 283 6.63 -2.77 10.83
CA HIS A 283 5.48 -1.88 10.95
C HIS A 283 4.20 -2.65 11.34
N VAL A 284 3.93 -3.77 10.67
CA VAL A 284 2.79 -4.65 11.02
C VAL A 284 2.91 -5.15 12.46
N ALA A 285 4.11 -5.58 12.89
CA ALA A 285 4.34 -6.02 14.26
C ALA A 285 4.14 -4.89 15.28
N HIS A 286 4.55 -3.67 14.95
CA HIS A 286 4.34 -2.48 15.78
C HIS A 286 2.85 -2.17 15.95
N LEU A 287 2.09 -2.10 14.86
CA LEU A 287 0.64 -1.83 14.88
C LEU A 287 -0.12 -2.93 15.65
N ASN A 288 0.24 -4.21 15.43
CA ASN A 288 -0.35 -5.33 16.17
C ASN A 288 -0.10 -5.23 17.69
N ARG A 289 1.08 -4.79 18.08
CA ARG A 289 1.42 -4.62 19.50
C ARG A 289 0.60 -3.50 20.16
N LEU A 290 0.35 -2.40 19.44
CA LEU A 290 -0.37 -1.25 19.99
C LEU A 290 -1.89 -1.44 19.98
N PHE A 291 -2.44 -2.03 18.92
CA PHE A 291 -3.87 -2.03 18.67
C PHE A 291 -4.49 -3.44 18.65
N GLY A 292 -3.68 -4.50 18.78
CA GLY A 292 -4.17 -5.88 18.68
C GLY A 292 -4.61 -6.29 17.26
N ALA A 293 -4.63 -5.34 16.34
CA ALA A 293 -4.96 -5.53 14.93
C ALA A 293 -4.15 -4.52 14.12
N GLY A 294 -3.21 -4.94 13.33
CA GLY A 294 -2.41 -4.04 12.51
C GLY A 294 -2.28 -4.58 11.11
N GLY A 295 -2.48 -3.71 10.12
CA GLY A 295 -2.16 -4.01 8.74
C GLY A 295 -2.84 -5.27 8.18
N HIS A 296 -4.17 -5.31 8.16
CA HIS A 296 -4.94 -6.41 7.57
C HIS A 296 -4.57 -6.69 6.09
N THR A 297 -4.17 -5.65 5.38
CA THR A 297 -3.81 -5.72 3.96
C THR A 297 -2.43 -5.15 3.75
N VAL A 298 -1.57 -5.90 3.07
CA VAL A 298 -0.29 -5.41 2.56
C VAL A 298 -0.31 -5.49 1.05
N SER A 299 -0.22 -4.34 0.38
CA SER A 299 -0.19 -4.22 -1.07
C SER A 299 1.24 -4.07 -1.55
N MET A 300 1.65 -4.86 -2.54
CA MET A 300 2.99 -4.80 -3.14
C MET A 300 2.85 -4.55 -4.64
N PHE A 301 3.11 -3.31 -5.04
CA PHE A 301 3.13 -2.91 -6.45
C PHE A 301 4.55 -2.97 -6.99
N ARG A 302 4.69 -3.09 -8.30
CA ARG A 302 5.98 -2.99 -9.02
C ARG A 302 5.98 -1.79 -9.94
N LEU A 303 7.10 -1.08 -9.96
CA LEU A 303 7.42 -0.11 -10.99
C LEU A 303 7.77 -0.80 -12.31
#